data_8d0d1df8e7f2aa8c7edf4485995dc28a
#
_entry.id   8d0d1df8e7f2aa8c7edf4485995dc28a
#
_cell.length_a   1.000
_cell.length_b   1.000
_cell.length_c   1.000
_cell.angle_alpha   90.00
_cell.angle_beta   90.00
_cell.angle_gamma   90.00
#
_symmetry.space_group_name_H-M   'P 1'
#
loop_
_entity.id
_entity.type
_entity.pdbx_description
1 polymer ?
#
loop_
_entity_poly.entity_id
_entity_poly.type
_entity_poly.pdbx_seq_one_letter_code
_entity_poly.pdbx_strand_id
1 'polypeptide(L)'
;MAKYFDVHPENPQQRSIGNIADMIRSGSLIAYPTDSCYALGCQLGNRDGLDRIRSIRRLDDRHHFTLVCQNFAQLGQFVHIDNDVFRAIKASTPGSYTFILPATKEVPRQLLHPKKKTVGVRIPDHAVTQALLADLGEPLLSSTLLLPDEPEPLTQGWEIKERLDHVLDIVVDSGDCGTRPTTVIDFSGGEAEIVRHGAGDTARFE
;
A
#
# COMPACT_ATOMS: atom_id res chain seq x y z
N MET A 1 19.07 -2.21 12.97
CA MET A 1 19.28 -3.02 11.74
C MET A 1 17.99 -3.74 11.39
N ALA A 2 17.49 -3.55 10.18
CA ALA A 2 16.27 -4.19 9.70
C ALA A 2 16.43 -5.71 9.63
N LYS A 3 15.41 -6.47 10.03
CA LYS A 3 15.36 -7.91 9.75
C LYS A 3 15.06 -8.13 8.27
N TYR A 4 15.71 -9.11 7.67
CA TYR A 4 15.51 -9.48 6.27
C TYR A 4 14.79 -10.83 6.19
N PHE A 5 13.68 -10.87 5.46
CA PHE A 5 12.90 -12.07 5.20
C PHE A 5 12.91 -12.35 3.71
N ASP A 6 13.54 -13.45 3.32
CA ASP A 6 13.42 -14.01 1.98
C ASP A 6 12.17 -14.90 1.94
N VAL A 7 11.16 -14.46 1.19
CA VAL A 7 9.84 -15.10 1.13
C VAL A 7 9.55 -15.55 -0.30
N HIS A 8 9.20 -16.82 -0.46
CA HIS A 8 8.90 -17.37 -1.78
C HIS A 8 7.73 -16.62 -2.44
N PRO A 9 7.89 -16.10 -3.68
CA PRO A 9 6.92 -15.19 -4.30
C PRO A 9 5.55 -15.80 -4.55
N GLU A 10 5.46 -17.11 -4.86
CA GLU A 10 4.19 -17.80 -5.16
C GLU A 10 3.67 -18.64 -4.00
N ASN A 11 4.57 -19.13 -3.12
CA ASN A 11 4.24 -19.97 -1.98
C ASN A 11 4.87 -19.40 -0.71
N PRO A 12 4.35 -18.28 -0.16
CA PRO A 12 4.90 -17.64 1.02
C PRO A 12 4.92 -18.60 2.22
N GLN A 13 6.07 -18.70 2.89
CA GLN A 13 6.22 -19.56 4.07
C GLN A 13 5.38 -19.01 5.22
N GLN A 14 4.38 -19.74 5.67
CA GLN A 14 3.43 -19.32 6.71
C GLN A 14 4.13 -18.83 7.99
N ARG A 15 5.23 -19.49 8.39
CA ARG A 15 6.00 -19.08 9.56
C ARG A 15 6.63 -17.69 9.38
N SER A 16 7.18 -17.39 8.20
CA SER A 16 7.76 -16.07 7.90
C SER A 16 6.67 -15.01 7.90
N ILE A 17 5.54 -15.27 7.24
CA ILE A 17 4.38 -14.38 7.21
C ILE A 17 3.88 -14.08 8.62
N GLY A 18 3.67 -15.08 9.47
CA GLY A 18 3.24 -14.89 10.85
C GLY A 18 4.22 -14.05 11.67
N ASN A 19 5.53 -14.31 11.55
CA ASN A 19 6.55 -13.51 12.23
C ASN A 19 6.53 -12.03 11.79
N ILE A 20 6.38 -11.77 10.48
CA ILE A 20 6.30 -10.42 9.93
C ILE A 20 5.04 -9.72 10.45
N ALA A 21 3.89 -10.41 10.42
CA ALA A 21 2.62 -9.87 10.90
C ALA A 21 2.69 -9.49 12.39
N ASP A 22 3.27 -10.34 13.24
CA ASP A 22 3.45 -10.07 14.67
C ASP A 22 4.35 -8.84 14.90
N MET A 23 5.42 -8.70 14.12
CA MET A 23 6.27 -7.51 14.19
C MET A 23 5.54 -6.24 13.76
N ILE A 24 4.70 -6.30 12.72
CA ILE A 24 3.86 -5.16 12.30
C ILE A 24 2.87 -4.79 13.41
N ARG A 25 2.19 -5.77 14.04
CA ARG A 25 1.31 -5.53 15.19
C ARG A 25 2.05 -4.90 16.38
N SER A 26 3.34 -5.19 16.49
CA SER A 26 4.22 -4.60 17.52
C SER A 26 4.77 -3.21 17.14
N GLY A 27 4.33 -2.63 16.02
CA GLY A 27 4.67 -1.28 15.59
C GLY A 27 5.79 -1.17 14.55
N SER A 28 6.24 -2.28 13.96
CA SER A 28 7.33 -2.26 12.96
C SER A 28 6.92 -1.56 11.66
N LEU A 29 7.87 -0.82 11.10
CA LEU A 29 7.84 -0.28 9.75
C LEU A 29 8.52 -1.25 8.80
N ILE A 30 7.84 -1.61 7.71
CA ILE A 30 8.33 -2.59 6.74
C ILE A 30 8.51 -1.99 5.35
N ALA A 31 9.46 -2.53 4.57
CA ALA A 31 9.42 -2.52 3.12
C ALA A 31 8.91 -3.88 2.64
N TYR A 32 7.99 -3.89 1.69
CA TYR A 32 7.35 -5.11 1.21
C TYR A 32 7.03 -5.04 -0.29
N PRO A 33 7.04 -6.20 -0.99
CA PRO A 33 6.78 -6.25 -2.42
C PRO A 33 5.30 -6.06 -2.72
N THR A 34 4.98 -5.53 -3.91
CA THR A 34 3.62 -5.49 -4.46
C THR A 34 3.62 -5.83 -5.95
N ASP A 35 2.44 -5.91 -6.56
CA ASP A 35 2.23 -6.09 -7.99
C ASP A 35 2.61 -4.87 -8.86
N SER A 36 3.08 -3.79 -8.24
CA SER A 36 3.57 -2.58 -8.94
C SER A 36 5.02 -2.26 -8.60
N CYS A 37 5.27 -1.85 -7.36
CA CYS A 37 6.59 -1.50 -6.84
C CYS A 37 6.72 -1.99 -5.41
N TYR A 38 7.94 -1.99 -4.86
CA TYR A 38 8.11 -2.06 -3.41
C TYR A 38 7.39 -0.89 -2.72
N ALA A 39 6.84 -1.15 -1.55
CA ALA A 39 6.15 -0.17 -0.74
C ALA A 39 6.67 -0.16 0.71
N LEU A 40 6.49 0.98 1.36
CA LEU A 40 6.62 1.11 2.80
C LEU A 40 5.26 0.84 3.45
N GLY A 41 5.24 0.15 4.57
CA GLY A 41 3.99 -0.17 5.26
C GLY A 41 4.14 -0.26 6.77
N CYS A 42 3.07 0.10 7.48
CA CYS A 42 2.95 -0.08 8.92
C CYS A 42 1.50 -0.36 9.30
N GLN A 43 1.26 -0.72 10.55
CA GLN A 43 -0.08 -0.94 11.08
C GLN A 43 -0.94 0.33 10.98
N LEU A 44 -2.22 0.17 10.67
CA LEU A 44 -3.19 1.26 10.69
C LEU A 44 -3.24 1.89 12.09
N GLY A 45 -3.10 3.21 12.17
CA GLY A 45 -3.06 3.94 13.44
C GLY A 45 -1.66 4.08 14.07
N ASN A 46 -0.63 3.44 13.52
CA ASN A 46 0.75 3.61 13.96
C ASN A 46 1.30 4.98 13.52
N ARG A 47 1.30 5.95 14.45
CA ARG A 47 1.77 7.32 14.18
C ARG A 47 3.26 7.39 13.93
N ASP A 48 4.05 6.66 14.72
CA ASP A 48 5.51 6.60 14.54
C ASP A 48 5.86 6.05 13.14
N GLY A 49 5.22 4.95 12.73
CA GLY A 49 5.39 4.39 11.40
C GLY A 49 5.03 5.38 10.29
N LEU A 50 3.92 6.11 10.44
CA LEU A 50 3.49 7.16 9.51
C LEU A 50 4.54 8.28 9.39
N ASP A 51 5.05 8.77 10.52
CA ASP A 51 6.02 9.86 10.55
C ASP A 51 7.38 9.41 9.98
N ARG A 52 7.78 8.16 10.21
CA ARG A 52 8.96 7.54 9.60
C ARG A 52 8.81 7.43 8.09
N ILE A 53 7.65 7.01 7.56
CA ILE A 53 7.39 6.98 6.11
C ILE A 53 7.52 8.39 5.51
N ARG A 54 6.92 9.40 6.15
CA ARG A 54 7.04 10.80 5.72
C ARG A 54 8.50 11.25 5.66
N SER A 55 9.27 10.92 6.70
CA SER A 55 10.69 11.27 6.79
C SER A 55 11.53 10.60 5.69
N ILE A 56 11.36 9.28 5.49
CA ILE A 56 12.10 8.50 4.47
C ILE A 56 11.84 9.07 3.07
N ARG A 57 10.59 9.41 2.77
CA ARG A 57 10.17 9.88 1.45
C ARG A 57 10.18 11.41 1.30
N ARG A 58 10.48 12.18 2.36
CA ARG A 58 10.34 13.65 2.41
C ARG A 58 8.97 14.13 1.94
N LEU A 59 7.91 13.49 2.44
CA LEU A 59 6.53 13.81 2.06
C LEU A 59 6.02 15.01 2.86
N ASP A 60 5.23 15.85 2.17
CA ASP A 60 4.47 16.91 2.83
C ASP A 60 3.16 16.38 3.44
N ASP A 61 2.44 17.26 4.17
CA ASP A 61 1.16 16.93 4.81
C ASP A 61 0.01 16.70 3.81
N ARG A 62 0.23 16.97 2.53
CA ARG A 62 -0.77 16.78 1.47
C ARG A 62 -0.68 15.41 0.81
N HIS A 63 0.37 14.64 1.11
CA HIS A 63 0.54 13.31 0.54
C HIS A 63 -0.58 12.37 0.96
N HIS A 64 -1.20 11.73 -0.02
CA HIS A 64 -2.22 10.73 0.20
C HIS A 64 -1.58 9.37 0.50
N PHE A 65 -1.80 8.88 1.71
CA PHE A 65 -1.49 7.49 2.05
C PHE A 65 -2.57 6.57 1.51
N THR A 66 -2.21 5.30 1.31
CA THR A 66 -3.10 4.28 0.79
C THR A 66 -3.33 3.20 1.85
N LEU A 67 -4.59 2.80 2.02
CA LEU A 67 -4.93 1.59 2.77
C LEU A 67 -4.86 0.40 1.82
N VAL A 68 -3.93 -0.51 2.09
CA VAL A 68 -3.77 -1.75 1.33
C VAL A 68 -4.62 -2.82 1.99
N CYS A 69 -5.69 -3.23 1.31
CA CYS A 69 -6.71 -4.13 1.81
C CYS A 69 -6.55 -5.53 1.18
N GLN A 70 -6.93 -6.56 1.94
CA GLN A 70 -6.92 -7.93 1.47
C GLN A 70 -8.00 -8.17 0.41
N ASN A 71 -9.20 -7.65 0.65
CA ASN A 71 -10.38 -7.92 -0.17
C ASN A 71 -11.41 -6.79 -0.08
N PHE A 72 -12.51 -6.94 -0.81
CA PHE A 72 -13.60 -5.97 -0.84
C PHE A 72 -14.32 -5.79 0.51
N ALA A 73 -14.49 -6.85 1.28
CA ALA A 73 -15.16 -6.79 2.58
C ALA A 73 -14.37 -5.90 3.55
N GLN A 74 -13.03 -6.02 3.53
CA GLN A 74 -12.16 -5.17 4.32
C GLN A 74 -12.17 -3.72 3.80
N LEU A 75 -12.02 -3.52 2.48
CA LEU A 75 -12.03 -2.20 1.84
C LEU A 75 -13.34 -1.44 2.15
N GLY A 76 -14.48 -2.10 2.07
CA GLY A 76 -15.80 -1.50 2.31
C GLY A 76 -16.03 -1.01 3.74
N GLN A 77 -15.19 -1.37 4.70
CA GLN A 77 -15.25 -0.82 6.06
C GLN A 77 -14.72 0.63 6.12
N PHE A 78 -13.82 0.99 5.23
CA PHE A 78 -13.07 2.25 5.27
C PHE A 78 -13.56 3.30 4.29
N VAL A 79 -14.37 2.93 3.29
CA VAL A 79 -14.83 3.85 2.24
C VAL A 79 -16.31 3.68 1.91
N HIS A 80 -16.93 4.78 1.48
CA HIS A 80 -18.26 4.78 0.92
C HIS A 80 -18.20 4.51 -0.57
N ILE A 81 -18.94 3.51 -1.05
CA ILE A 81 -18.92 3.07 -2.45
C ILE A 81 -20.38 2.90 -2.91
N ASP A 82 -20.77 3.55 -4.00
CA ASP A 82 -22.02 3.26 -4.69
C ASP A 82 -21.90 2.04 -5.62
N ASN A 83 -23.02 1.62 -6.21
CA ASN A 83 -23.06 0.41 -7.02
C ASN A 83 -22.26 0.50 -8.32
N ASP A 84 -22.15 1.66 -8.93
CA ASP A 84 -21.43 1.84 -10.19
C ASP A 84 -19.93 1.86 -9.94
N VAL A 85 -19.49 2.60 -8.94
CA VAL A 85 -18.10 2.61 -8.46
C VAL A 85 -17.68 1.22 -7.99
N PHE A 86 -18.55 0.52 -7.24
CA PHE A 86 -18.27 -0.87 -6.82
C PHE A 86 -17.99 -1.80 -8.01
N ARG A 87 -18.82 -1.73 -9.06
CA ARG A 87 -18.61 -2.55 -10.26
C ARG A 87 -17.29 -2.24 -10.96
N ALA A 88 -16.96 -0.95 -11.09
CA ALA A 88 -15.72 -0.50 -11.72
C ALA A 88 -14.49 -0.99 -10.94
N ILE A 89 -14.47 -0.82 -9.62
CA ILE A 89 -13.37 -1.27 -8.77
C ILE A 89 -13.26 -2.80 -8.78
N LYS A 90 -14.38 -3.52 -8.65
CA LYS A 90 -14.40 -4.99 -8.65
C LYS A 90 -13.84 -5.58 -9.94
N ALA A 91 -14.09 -4.95 -11.07
CA ALA A 91 -13.59 -5.39 -12.37
C ALA A 91 -12.08 -5.12 -12.57
N SER A 92 -11.45 -4.33 -11.71
CA SER A 92 -10.04 -3.91 -11.78
C SER A 92 -9.21 -4.41 -10.60
N THR A 93 -9.81 -5.16 -9.68
CA THR A 93 -9.12 -5.69 -8.49
C THR A 93 -9.27 -7.21 -8.37
N PRO A 94 -8.25 -7.90 -7.83
CA PRO A 94 -6.96 -7.35 -7.39
C PRO A 94 -6.14 -6.83 -8.56
N GLY A 95 -5.26 -5.83 -8.32
CA GLY A 95 -4.41 -5.27 -9.36
C GLY A 95 -3.71 -3.96 -9.00
N SER A 96 -2.97 -3.44 -9.98
CA SER A 96 -2.08 -2.29 -9.81
C SER A 96 -2.81 -0.93 -9.84
N TYR A 97 -3.89 -0.82 -9.07
CA TYR A 97 -4.71 0.39 -8.95
C TYR A 97 -4.74 0.92 -7.53
N THR A 98 -4.90 2.22 -7.41
CA THR A 98 -5.27 2.92 -6.18
C THR A 98 -6.50 3.76 -6.46
N PHE A 99 -7.54 3.59 -5.67
CA PHE A 99 -8.80 4.32 -5.80
C PHE A 99 -8.92 5.34 -4.67
N ILE A 100 -9.19 6.60 -5.01
CA ILE A 100 -9.47 7.66 -4.04
C ILE A 100 -10.98 7.73 -3.86
N LEU A 101 -11.45 7.54 -2.62
CA LEU A 101 -12.86 7.40 -2.27
C LEU A 101 -13.19 8.19 -1.01
N PRO A 102 -14.46 8.62 -0.84
CA PRO A 102 -14.93 9.19 0.42
C PRO A 102 -14.75 8.18 1.57
N ALA A 103 -14.07 8.63 2.63
CA ALA A 103 -13.73 7.79 3.77
C ALA A 103 -14.87 7.67 4.76
N THR A 104 -15.01 6.51 5.40
CA THR A 104 -15.85 6.31 6.58
C THR A 104 -15.17 6.87 7.84
N LYS A 105 -15.89 6.87 8.96
CA LYS A 105 -15.35 7.26 10.28
C LYS A 105 -14.26 6.32 10.81
N GLU A 106 -14.15 5.13 10.24
CA GLU A 106 -13.14 4.13 10.63
C GLU A 106 -11.72 4.51 10.18
N VAL A 107 -11.59 5.43 9.20
CA VAL A 107 -10.29 5.93 8.77
C VAL A 107 -9.76 6.98 9.76
N PRO A 108 -8.56 6.80 10.32
CA PRO A 108 -7.93 7.78 11.19
C PRO A 108 -7.84 9.16 10.53
N ARG A 109 -8.21 10.22 11.26
CA ARG A 109 -8.30 11.60 10.73
C ARG A 109 -7.02 12.08 10.08
N GLN A 110 -5.86 11.65 10.57
CA GLN A 110 -4.54 12.01 10.04
C GLN A 110 -4.26 11.46 8.63
N LEU A 111 -5.05 10.48 8.16
CA LEU A 111 -4.92 9.89 6.83
C LEU A 111 -5.89 10.51 5.82
N LEU A 112 -6.85 11.29 6.29
CA LEU A 112 -7.86 11.90 5.44
C LEU A 112 -7.30 13.12 4.69
N HIS A 113 -7.69 13.24 3.43
CA HIS A 113 -7.50 14.51 2.73
C HIS A 113 -8.19 15.64 3.52
N PRO A 114 -7.48 16.74 3.86
CA PRO A 114 -7.98 17.74 4.81
C PRO A 114 -9.33 18.36 4.41
N LYS A 115 -9.58 18.57 3.12
CA LYS A 115 -10.82 19.17 2.59
C LYS A 115 -11.82 18.11 2.10
N LYS A 116 -11.40 17.19 1.22
CA LYS A 116 -12.28 16.22 0.55
C LYS A 116 -12.72 15.06 1.46
N LYS A 117 -12.02 14.83 2.59
CA LYS A 117 -12.27 13.68 3.49
C LYS A 117 -12.20 12.34 2.77
N THR A 118 -11.29 12.22 1.84
CA THR A 118 -11.04 11.02 1.05
C THR A 118 -9.80 10.28 1.54
N VAL A 119 -9.69 9.02 1.16
CA VAL A 119 -8.53 8.15 1.39
C VAL A 119 -8.26 7.31 0.15
N GLY A 120 -7.00 6.97 -0.09
CA GLY A 120 -6.62 6.00 -1.12
C GLY A 120 -6.79 4.58 -0.60
N VAL A 121 -7.33 3.68 -1.44
CA VAL A 121 -7.46 2.25 -1.12
C VAL A 121 -7.00 1.41 -2.32
N ARG A 122 -6.46 0.21 -2.05
CA ARG A 122 -6.09 -0.76 -3.10
C ARG A 122 -6.22 -2.19 -2.60
N ILE A 123 -6.39 -3.12 -3.53
CA ILE A 123 -6.30 -4.57 -3.32
C ILE A 123 -5.22 -5.09 -4.26
N PRO A 124 -4.00 -5.39 -3.76
CA PRO A 124 -2.88 -5.80 -4.61
C PRO A 124 -3.02 -7.24 -5.10
N ASP A 125 -2.55 -7.50 -6.31
CA ASP A 125 -2.41 -8.85 -6.88
C ASP A 125 -0.99 -9.38 -6.67
N HIS A 126 -0.65 -9.70 -5.41
CA HIS A 126 0.67 -10.20 -5.03
C HIS A 126 0.55 -11.22 -3.90
N ALA A 127 1.01 -12.45 -4.12
CA ALA A 127 0.79 -13.57 -3.20
C ALA A 127 1.35 -13.32 -1.79
N VAL A 128 2.57 -12.77 -1.68
CA VAL A 128 3.19 -12.46 -0.38
C VAL A 128 2.41 -11.38 0.37
N THR A 129 2.01 -10.32 -0.32
CA THR A 129 1.22 -9.22 0.27
C THR A 129 -0.16 -9.72 0.70
N GLN A 130 -0.82 -10.54 -0.12
CA GLN A 130 -2.12 -11.13 0.22
C GLN A 130 -2.03 -12.06 1.42
N ALA A 131 -0.99 -12.91 1.50
CA ALA A 131 -0.75 -13.75 2.67
C ALA A 131 -0.52 -12.93 3.95
N LEU A 132 0.25 -11.84 3.84
CA LEU A 132 0.51 -10.94 4.96
C LEU A 132 -0.77 -10.24 5.44
N LEU A 133 -1.58 -9.70 4.53
CA LEU A 133 -2.85 -9.05 4.86
C LEU A 133 -3.86 -10.04 5.47
N ALA A 134 -3.88 -11.29 4.98
CA ALA A 134 -4.72 -12.34 5.54
C ALA A 134 -4.35 -12.68 6.99
N ASP A 135 -3.05 -12.76 7.29
CA ASP A 135 -2.58 -13.01 8.65
C ASP A 135 -2.83 -11.80 9.56
N LEU A 136 -2.56 -10.58 9.09
CA LEU A 136 -2.82 -9.35 9.85
C LEU A 136 -4.29 -9.18 10.22
N GLY A 137 -5.22 -9.52 9.33
CA GLY A 137 -6.65 -9.31 9.50
C GLY A 137 -7.10 -7.84 9.42
N GLU A 138 -6.19 -6.94 9.12
CA GLU A 138 -6.43 -5.49 8.98
C GLU A 138 -5.63 -4.92 7.81
N PRO A 139 -6.02 -3.75 7.25
CA PRO A 139 -5.25 -3.13 6.17
C PRO A 139 -3.91 -2.60 6.65
N LEU A 140 -2.94 -2.55 5.73
CA LEU A 140 -1.69 -1.83 5.93
C LEU A 140 -1.87 -0.36 5.51
N LEU A 141 -1.37 0.54 6.33
CA LEU A 141 -1.08 1.91 5.93
C LEU A 141 0.17 1.89 5.06
N SER A 142 0.09 2.42 3.85
CA SER A 142 1.14 2.22 2.86
C SER A 142 1.43 3.44 2.01
N SER A 143 2.66 3.48 1.50
CA SER A 143 3.14 4.41 0.49
C SER A 143 4.17 3.73 -0.40
N THR A 144 4.20 4.04 -1.71
CA THR A 144 5.23 3.53 -2.63
C THR A 144 6.63 3.86 -2.10
N LEU A 145 7.55 2.90 -2.15
CA LEU A 145 8.95 3.10 -1.77
C LEU A 145 9.69 3.80 -2.92
N LEU A 146 9.53 5.11 -3.01
CA LEU A 146 10.26 5.99 -3.91
C LEU A 146 11.07 6.96 -3.06
N LEU A 147 12.40 6.84 -3.11
CA LEU A 147 13.28 7.71 -2.33
C LEU A 147 13.33 9.12 -2.93
N PRO A 148 13.58 10.14 -2.11
CA PRO A 148 13.82 11.49 -2.60
C PRO A 148 15.00 11.49 -3.58
N ASP A 149 14.89 12.30 -4.62
CA ASP A 149 15.93 12.49 -5.64
C ASP A 149 16.18 11.25 -6.53
N GLU A 150 15.40 10.17 -6.37
CA GLU A 150 15.42 9.00 -7.26
C GLU A 150 14.31 9.11 -8.31
N PRO A 151 14.60 8.83 -9.59
CA PRO A 151 13.60 8.90 -10.65
C PRO A 151 12.61 7.73 -10.60
N GLU A 152 13.01 6.59 -10.03
CA GLU A 152 12.24 5.35 -9.99
C GLU A 152 12.34 4.67 -8.63
N PRO A 153 11.32 3.87 -8.23
CA PRO A 153 11.38 3.03 -7.03
C PRO A 153 12.50 1.98 -7.10
N LEU A 154 13.03 1.62 -5.95
CA LEU A 154 13.93 0.47 -5.82
C LEU A 154 13.19 -0.82 -6.18
N THR A 155 13.86 -1.73 -6.90
CA THR A 155 13.25 -2.96 -7.42
C THR A 155 13.64 -4.22 -6.67
N GLN A 156 14.67 -4.18 -5.82
CA GLN A 156 15.24 -5.36 -5.18
C GLN A 156 15.30 -5.21 -3.66
N GLY A 157 14.87 -6.26 -2.94
CA GLY A 157 14.83 -6.25 -1.48
C GLY A 157 16.21 -6.10 -0.84
N TRP A 158 17.26 -6.72 -1.41
CA TRP A 158 18.63 -6.60 -0.89
C TRP A 158 19.15 -5.16 -0.97
N GLU A 159 18.86 -4.43 -2.07
CA GLU A 159 19.24 -3.02 -2.23
C GLU A 159 18.49 -2.13 -1.22
N ILE A 160 17.19 -2.40 -1.01
CA ILE A 160 16.39 -1.73 0.01
C ILE A 160 17.00 -1.94 1.38
N LYS A 161 17.39 -3.17 1.71
CA LYS A 161 18.07 -3.51 2.96
C LYS A 161 19.37 -2.73 3.14
N GLU A 162 20.21 -2.67 2.11
CA GLU A 162 21.47 -1.94 2.15
C GLU A 162 21.27 -0.45 2.38
N ARG A 163 20.33 0.16 1.67
CA ARG A 163 20.11 1.62 1.70
C ARG A 163 19.33 2.09 2.91
N LEU A 164 18.42 1.27 3.45
CA LEU A 164 17.46 1.67 4.47
C LEU A 164 17.56 0.87 5.78
N ASP A 165 18.66 0.15 6.00
CA ASP A 165 18.87 -0.72 7.16
C ASP A 165 18.69 -0.03 8.52
N HIS A 166 18.93 1.27 8.58
CA HIS A 166 18.85 2.04 9.84
C HIS A 166 17.48 2.65 10.09
N VAL A 167 16.63 2.71 9.06
CA VAL A 167 15.34 3.43 9.13
C VAL A 167 14.15 2.49 8.99
N LEU A 168 14.36 1.23 8.57
CA LEU A 168 13.35 0.18 8.53
C LEU A 168 13.55 -0.82 9.68
N ASP A 169 12.47 -1.51 10.05
CA ASP A 169 12.53 -2.62 11.00
C ASP A 169 12.56 -3.97 10.27
N ILE A 170 11.91 -4.05 9.09
CA ILE A 170 11.83 -5.26 8.28
C ILE A 170 11.96 -4.92 6.80
N VAL A 171 12.67 -5.79 6.07
CA VAL A 171 12.60 -5.89 4.61
C VAL A 171 12.08 -7.26 4.25
N VAL A 172 10.94 -7.29 3.54
CA VAL A 172 10.36 -8.52 2.97
C VAL A 172 10.79 -8.59 1.52
N ASP A 173 11.60 -9.56 1.17
CA ASP A 173 12.06 -9.80 -0.20
C ASP A 173 11.33 -11.01 -0.79
N SER A 174 10.77 -10.87 -1.97
CA SER A 174 10.19 -11.96 -2.76
C SER A 174 10.62 -11.89 -4.22
N GLY A 175 11.76 -11.29 -4.49
CA GLY A 175 12.27 -11.01 -5.82
C GLY A 175 11.98 -9.59 -6.30
N ASP A 176 12.20 -9.38 -7.58
CA ASP A 176 12.13 -8.06 -8.19
C ASP A 176 10.68 -7.56 -8.31
N CYS A 177 10.47 -6.28 -7.98
CA CYS A 177 9.25 -5.56 -8.29
C CYS A 177 9.46 -4.61 -9.49
N GLY A 178 8.35 -4.12 -10.05
CA GLY A 178 8.39 -3.13 -11.11
C GLY A 178 8.81 -1.74 -10.63
N THR A 179 8.96 -0.83 -11.58
CA THR A 179 9.26 0.60 -11.33
C THR A 179 8.05 1.52 -11.54
N ARG A 180 6.97 1.01 -12.13
CA ARG A 180 5.75 1.79 -12.38
C ARG A 180 4.80 1.74 -11.19
N PRO A 181 4.54 2.87 -10.51
CA PRO A 181 3.54 2.94 -9.46
C PRO A 181 2.13 2.58 -9.95
N THR A 182 1.19 2.41 -9.04
CA THR A 182 -0.21 2.15 -9.37
C THR A 182 -0.83 3.27 -10.21
N THR A 183 -1.76 2.89 -11.09
CA THR A 183 -2.72 3.83 -11.67
C THR A 183 -3.64 4.36 -10.56
N VAL A 184 -3.87 5.67 -10.52
CA VAL A 184 -4.69 6.33 -9.50
C VAL A 184 -5.96 6.87 -10.12
N ILE A 185 -7.10 6.40 -9.63
CA ILE A 185 -8.45 6.82 -10.06
C ILE A 185 -9.15 7.49 -8.88
N ASP A 186 -9.59 8.73 -9.06
CA ASP A 186 -10.38 9.48 -8.06
C ASP A 186 -11.88 9.36 -8.39
N PHE A 187 -12.65 8.80 -7.45
CA PHE A 187 -14.10 8.71 -7.50
C PHE A 187 -14.79 9.66 -6.51
N SER A 188 -14.06 10.60 -5.92
CA SER A 188 -14.63 11.52 -4.93
C SER A 188 -15.72 12.44 -5.52
N GLY A 189 -15.72 12.64 -6.82
CA GLY A 189 -16.73 13.40 -7.56
C GLY A 189 -17.92 12.58 -8.06
N GLY A 190 -17.94 11.26 -7.82
CA GLY A 190 -18.97 10.34 -8.34
C GLY A 190 -18.66 9.73 -9.71
N GLU A 191 -17.80 10.35 -10.50
CA GLU A 191 -17.30 9.83 -11.78
C GLU A 191 -15.80 9.51 -11.67
N ALA A 192 -15.31 8.63 -12.55
CA ALA A 192 -13.90 8.29 -12.58
C ALA A 192 -13.06 9.44 -13.13
N GLU A 193 -12.05 9.85 -12.39
CA GLU A 193 -11.03 10.80 -12.84
C GLU A 193 -9.66 10.12 -12.75
N ILE A 194 -8.93 10.02 -13.87
CA ILE A 194 -7.58 9.46 -13.90
C ILE A 194 -6.61 10.51 -13.37
N VAL A 195 -6.18 10.36 -12.12
CA VAL A 195 -5.22 11.28 -11.47
C VAL A 195 -3.79 10.96 -11.86
N ARG A 196 -3.48 9.68 -12.10
CA ARG A 196 -2.16 9.22 -12.53
C ARG A 196 -2.27 7.96 -13.37
N HIS A 197 -1.63 7.98 -14.54
CA HIS A 197 -1.38 6.78 -15.33
C HIS A 197 -0.19 6.01 -14.72
N GLY A 198 -0.39 4.77 -14.37
CA GLY A 198 0.59 3.89 -13.72
C GLY A 198 0.63 2.51 -14.37
N ALA A 199 0.84 1.48 -13.56
CA ALA A 199 0.93 0.08 -14.02
C ALA A 199 -0.43 -0.52 -14.43
N GLY A 200 -1.55 -0.03 -13.88
CA GLY A 200 -2.90 -0.48 -14.26
C GLY A 200 -3.38 0.15 -15.56
N ASP A 201 -4.11 -0.62 -16.37
CA ASP A 201 -4.71 -0.15 -17.62
C ASP A 201 -5.84 0.86 -17.36
N THR A 202 -5.87 1.98 -18.11
CA THR A 202 -6.85 3.06 -17.94
C THR A 202 -8.07 2.98 -18.85
N ALA A 203 -8.05 2.14 -19.89
CA ALA A 203 -9.09 2.08 -20.90
C ALA A 203 -10.53 1.89 -20.38
N ARG A 204 -10.64 1.34 -19.17
CA ARG A 204 -11.93 1.13 -18.49
C ARG A 204 -12.47 2.39 -17.79
N PHE A 205 -11.63 3.38 -17.58
CA PHE A 205 -11.93 4.61 -16.85
C PHE A 205 -11.92 5.87 -17.74
N GLU A 206 -11.67 5.67 -19.02
CA GLU A 206 -11.80 6.67 -20.09
C GLU A 206 -13.23 6.64 -20.65
#